data_d8ae02d97fc13f20d8c80a05e1af0ac8
#
_entry.id   d8ae02d97fc13f20d8c80a05e1af0ac8
#
_cell.length_a   1.000
_cell.length_b   1.000
_cell.length_c   1.000
_cell.angle_alpha   90.00
_cell.angle_beta   90.00
_cell.angle_gamma   90.00
#
_symmetry.space_group_name_H-M   'P 1'
#
loop_
_entity.id
_entity.type
_entity.pdbx_description
1 polymer ?
#
loop_
_entity_poly.entity_id
_entity_poly.type
_entity_poly.pdbx_seq_one_letter_code
_entity_poly.pdbx_strand_id
1 'polypeptide(L)'
;MSSGKKLIKYNSELIHDLPPWAQELATKYCTETVNLYFVHGNIRDFLPHNHRASAHFVFVKIWDYISEVIFGNKDIIVFYDKSSGVSFCMQEMEQTYIATMHSRYPEVPIEDFYSRDPVKAFAYLERYFTLNMGSGRRMVLIIDYAETVIPAEEIGNLDAVDRYCLVTLNRWSHDPQFTNEDISIVMLTENLADVNSRLVASPSTVKVAIPLPSEAIRIHFLTYLQNKEELLLERLLNAERVGKLTSGLNLLNL
;
A
#
# COMPACT_ATOMS: atom_id res chain seq x y z
N MET A 1 27.97 -9.98 -12.62
CA MET A 1 26.89 -10.44 -13.49
C MET A 1 25.63 -9.72 -13.02
N SER A 2 25.14 -8.77 -13.80
CA SER A 2 23.97 -7.96 -13.47
C SER A 2 22.74 -8.87 -13.42
N SER A 3 22.22 -9.11 -12.22
CA SER A 3 20.89 -9.70 -12.01
C SER A 3 19.90 -8.69 -12.55
N GLY A 4 19.42 -8.90 -13.76
CA GLY A 4 18.43 -8.04 -14.37
C GLY A 4 17.17 -8.11 -13.54
N LYS A 5 16.84 -7.04 -12.81
CA LYS A 5 15.45 -6.76 -12.41
C LYS A 5 14.64 -7.01 -13.68
N LYS A 6 13.82 -8.06 -13.69
CA LYS A 6 12.83 -8.25 -14.75
C LYS A 6 11.94 -7.02 -14.70
N LEU A 7 12.30 -6.01 -15.48
CA LEU A 7 11.41 -4.90 -15.81
C LEU A 7 10.10 -5.55 -16.27
N ILE A 8 9.13 -5.57 -15.34
CA ILE A 8 7.78 -5.83 -15.73
C ILE A 8 7.50 -4.70 -16.69
N LYS A 9 7.34 -5.03 -17.97
CA LYS A 9 6.79 -4.10 -18.94
C LYS A 9 5.37 -3.79 -18.47
N TYR A 10 5.24 -2.86 -17.54
CA TYR A 10 4.02 -2.11 -17.42
C TYR A 10 3.77 -1.57 -18.82
N ASN A 11 2.69 -2.03 -19.42
CA ASN A 11 2.30 -1.48 -20.71
C ASN A 11 2.14 0.03 -20.47
N SER A 12 2.94 0.86 -21.11
CA SER A 12 2.95 2.31 -20.89
C SER A 12 1.56 2.92 -21.07
N GLU A 13 0.72 2.31 -21.92
CA GLU A 13 -0.69 2.66 -22.09
C GLU A 13 -1.51 2.49 -20.81
N LEU A 14 -1.16 1.51 -19.93
CA LEU A 14 -1.86 1.26 -18.68
C LEU A 14 -1.61 2.32 -17.62
N ILE A 15 -0.40 2.87 -17.58
CA ILE A 15 -0.02 3.89 -16.60
C ILE A 15 -0.75 5.20 -16.90
N HIS A 16 -0.96 5.54 -18.18
CA HIS A 16 -1.61 6.80 -18.56
C HIS A 16 -3.08 6.91 -18.12
N ASP A 17 -3.76 5.78 -17.94
CA ASP A 17 -5.17 5.75 -17.50
C ASP A 17 -5.33 5.86 -15.98
N LEU A 18 -4.22 5.82 -15.21
CA LEU A 18 -4.25 5.95 -13.76
C LEU A 18 -4.37 7.41 -13.33
N PRO A 19 -4.91 7.70 -12.13
CA PRO A 19 -4.83 9.04 -11.56
C PRO A 19 -3.37 9.47 -11.34
N PRO A 20 -3.05 10.78 -11.35
CA PRO A 20 -1.67 11.28 -11.33
C PRO A 20 -0.78 10.71 -10.23
N TRP A 21 -1.31 10.58 -9.00
CA TRP A 21 -0.57 9.99 -7.88
C TRP A 21 -0.22 8.51 -8.11
N ALA A 22 -1.13 7.75 -8.74
CA ALA A 22 -0.90 6.34 -9.04
C ALA A 22 0.07 6.18 -10.22
N GLN A 23 0.02 7.09 -11.21
CA GLN A 23 1.03 7.18 -12.26
C GLN A 23 2.42 7.44 -11.66
N GLU A 24 2.52 8.37 -10.71
CA GLU A 24 3.77 8.67 -10.01
C GLU A 24 4.30 7.43 -9.28
N LEU A 25 3.47 6.77 -8.47
CA LEU A 25 3.85 5.55 -7.74
C LEU A 25 4.31 4.44 -8.68
N ALA A 26 3.52 4.15 -9.73
CA ALA A 26 3.85 3.12 -10.71
C ALA A 26 5.14 3.43 -11.48
N THR A 27 5.34 4.69 -11.88
CA THR A 27 6.55 5.12 -12.57
C THR A 27 7.78 4.96 -11.70
N LYS A 28 7.71 5.43 -10.44
CA LYS A 28 8.82 5.30 -9.48
C LYS A 28 9.12 3.84 -9.14
N TYR A 29 8.10 3.01 -8.97
CA TYR A 29 8.26 1.57 -8.80
C TYR A 29 8.98 0.91 -9.99
N CYS A 30 8.66 1.31 -11.22
CA CYS A 30 9.27 0.73 -12.42
C CYS A 30 10.69 1.23 -12.71
N THR A 31 11.03 2.46 -12.33
CA THR A 31 12.25 3.14 -12.76
C THR A 31 13.31 3.31 -11.69
N GLU A 32 12.91 3.30 -10.41
CA GLU A 32 13.81 3.56 -9.30
C GLU A 32 14.32 2.27 -8.65
N THR A 33 15.52 2.35 -8.09
CA THR A 33 16.14 1.27 -7.30
C THR A 33 15.68 1.27 -5.84
N VAL A 34 14.66 2.06 -5.53
CA VAL A 34 14.07 2.23 -4.20
C VAL A 34 13.01 1.16 -4.00
N ASN A 35 12.93 0.64 -2.78
CA ASN A 35 11.95 -0.38 -2.43
C ASN A 35 10.96 0.06 -1.32
N LEU A 36 11.10 1.28 -0.77
CA LEU A 36 10.24 1.80 0.29
C LEU A 36 9.49 3.05 -0.17
N TYR A 37 8.15 2.99 -0.05
CA TYR A 37 7.22 4.01 -0.52
C TYR A 37 6.31 4.45 0.62
N PHE A 38 6.19 5.77 0.83
CA PHE A 38 5.13 6.36 1.64
C PHE A 38 3.99 6.82 0.73
N VAL A 39 2.79 6.29 0.94
CA VAL A 39 1.56 6.77 0.32
C VAL A 39 0.75 7.46 1.41
N HIS A 40 0.45 8.74 1.22
CA HIS A 40 -0.11 9.56 2.29
C HIS A 40 -1.22 10.50 1.80
N GLY A 41 -1.89 11.16 2.73
CA GLY A 41 -2.98 12.10 2.46
C GLY A 41 -4.35 11.44 2.50
N ASN A 42 -5.15 11.55 1.45
CA ASN A 42 -6.52 11.07 1.43
C ASN A 42 -6.63 9.54 1.25
N ILE A 43 -5.91 8.77 2.09
CA ILE A 43 -5.80 7.31 1.98
C ILE A 43 -7.01 6.55 2.53
N ARG A 44 -7.86 7.20 3.34
CA ARG A 44 -9.04 6.55 3.94
C ARG A 44 -10.29 6.64 3.07
N ASP A 45 -10.22 7.37 1.98
CA ASP A 45 -11.33 7.62 1.07
C ASP A 45 -11.54 6.49 0.06
N PHE A 46 -12.56 6.64 -0.77
CA PHE A 46 -12.73 5.86 -1.99
C PHE A 46 -11.88 6.43 -3.13
N LEU A 47 -11.34 5.54 -3.95
CA LEU A 47 -10.52 5.87 -5.10
C LEU A 47 -11.20 5.42 -6.39
N PRO A 48 -11.28 6.29 -7.41
CA PRO A 48 -11.86 5.92 -8.69
C PRO A 48 -10.93 4.93 -9.40
N HIS A 49 -11.50 3.80 -9.81
CA HIS A 49 -10.85 2.81 -10.64
C HIS A 49 -11.62 2.61 -11.93
N ASN A 50 -10.96 2.78 -13.06
CA ASN A 50 -11.55 2.51 -14.36
C ASN A 50 -11.33 1.03 -14.70
N HIS A 51 -12.34 0.22 -14.43
CA HIS A 51 -12.26 -1.20 -14.79
C HIS A 51 -12.40 -1.34 -16.31
N ARG A 52 -11.38 -1.89 -17.01
CA ARG A 52 -11.34 -2.03 -18.47
C ARG A 52 -12.56 -2.72 -19.10
N ALA A 53 -13.25 -3.54 -18.33
CA ALA A 53 -14.44 -4.27 -18.79
C ALA A 53 -15.76 -3.47 -18.65
N SER A 54 -15.77 -2.35 -17.98
CA SER A 54 -16.95 -1.53 -17.77
C SER A 54 -16.68 -0.08 -18.19
N ALA A 55 -17.63 0.51 -18.92
CA ALA A 55 -17.58 1.92 -19.30
C ALA A 55 -17.78 2.87 -18.11
N HIS A 56 -17.83 2.36 -16.89
CA HIS A 56 -18.14 3.09 -15.67
C HIS A 56 -17.01 2.99 -14.66
N PHE A 57 -16.76 4.08 -13.93
CA PHE A 57 -15.88 4.09 -12.76
C PHE A 57 -16.45 3.18 -11.67
N VAL A 58 -15.57 2.38 -11.07
CA VAL A 58 -15.79 1.68 -9.80
C VAL A 58 -15.00 2.42 -8.73
N PHE A 59 -15.53 2.49 -7.53
CA PHE A 59 -14.85 3.13 -6.40
C PHE A 59 -14.45 2.06 -5.39
N VAL A 60 -13.16 2.02 -5.09
CA VAL A 60 -12.53 1.01 -4.22
C VAL A 60 -11.75 1.65 -3.10
N LYS A 61 -11.45 0.89 -2.04
CA LYS A 61 -10.56 1.36 -0.96
C LYS A 61 -9.11 1.32 -1.40
N ILE A 62 -8.24 2.03 -0.67
CA ILE A 62 -6.80 2.13 -0.96
C ILE A 62 -6.14 0.75 -1.01
N TRP A 63 -6.52 -0.18 -0.13
CA TRP A 63 -5.94 -1.52 -0.08
C TRP A 63 -6.20 -2.29 -1.37
N ASP A 64 -7.47 -2.29 -1.82
CA ASP A 64 -7.86 -2.93 -3.08
C ASP A 64 -7.18 -2.24 -4.27
N TYR A 65 -7.14 -0.91 -4.27
CA TYR A 65 -6.49 -0.15 -5.33
C TYR A 65 -5.00 -0.48 -5.45
N ILE A 66 -4.27 -0.46 -4.34
CA ILE A 66 -2.83 -0.76 -4.33
C ILE A 66 -2.58 -2.22 -4.70
N SER A 67 -3.32 -3.16 -4.11
CA SER A 67 -3.10 -4.58 -4.35
C SER A 67 -3.50 -5.03 -5.75
N GLU A 68 -4.62 -4.54 -6.29
CA GLU A 68 -5.13 -4.99 -7.58
C GLU A 68 -4.58 -4.19 -8.76
N VAL A 69 -4.46 -2.85 -8.58
CA VAL A 69 -4.11 -1.95 -9.69
C VAL A 69 -2.60 -1.73 -9.79
N ILE A 70 -1.94 -1.43 -8.67
CA ILE A 70 -0.51 -1.12 -8.66
C ILE A 70 0.34 -2.39 -8.59
N PHE A 71 0.00 -3.30 -7.69
CA PHE A 71 0.79 -4.50 -7.42
C PHE A 71 0.08 -5.81 -7.81
N GLY A 72 -0.95 -5.78 -8.66
CA GLY A 72 -1.71 -6.97 -9.06
C GLY A 72 -0.91 -8.06 -9.78
N ASN A 73 0.34 -7.76 -10.15
CA ASN A 73 1.28 -8.71 -10.72
C ASN A 73 2.24 -9.34 -9.71
N LYS A 74 2.09 -9.03 -8.42
CA LYS A 74 2.93 -9.60 -7.35
C LYS A 74 2.49 -11.01 -7.01
N ASP A 75 3.47 -11.85 -6.69
CA ASP A 75 3.22 -13.26 -6.32
C ASP A 75 2.77 -13.37 -4.86
N ILE A 76 3.13 -12.39 -4.02
CA ILE A 76 2.70 -12.28 -2.62
C ILE A 76 2.45 -10.80 -2.28
N ILE A 77 1.27 -10.54 -1.73
CA ILE A 77 0.89 -9.24 -1.16
C ILE A 77 0.51 -9.46 0.29
N VAL A 78 1.29 -8.86 1.18
CA VAL A 78 1.12 -8.95 2.64
C VAL A 78 0.67 -7.62 3.17
N PHE A 79 -0.37 -7.61 4.00
CA PHE A 79 -0.80 -6.47 4.79
C PHE A 79 -0.37 -6.63 6.23
N TYR A 80 -0.03 -5.53 6.87
CA TYR A 80 0.27 -5.47 8.28
C TYR A 80 -0.26 -4.19 8.91
N ASP A 81 -0.92 -4.31 10.05
CA ASP A 81 -1.14 -3.25 11.02
C ASP A 81 -1.08 -3.82 12.45
N LYS A 82 -0.81 -2.95 13.46
CA LYS A 82 -0.68 -3.41 14.85
C LYS A 82 -1.98 -3.98 15.44
N SER A 83 -3.15 -3.68 14.87
CA SER A 83 -4.44 -4.14 15.39
C SER A 83 -4.86 -5.50 14.83
N SER A 84 -4.61 -5.74 13.56
CA SER A 84 -5.01 -6.95 12.84
C SER A 84 -3.86 -7.97 12.72
N GLY A 85 -2.61 -7.51 12.71
CA GLY A 85 -1.43 -8.35 12.45
C GLY A 85 -1.19 -8.55 10.97
N VAL A 86 -0.55 -9.66 10.62
CA VAL A 86 -0.25 -10.05 9.23
C VAL A 86 -1.49 -10.63 8.57
N SER A 87 -1.82 -10.17 7.37
CA SER A 87 -2.92 -10.68 6.55
C SER A 87 -2.56 -10.64 5.06
N PHE A 88 -3.40 -11.21 4.20
CA PHE A 88 -3.14 -11.37 2.77
C PHE A 88 -4.35 -10.96 1.94
N CYS A 89 -4.12 -10.48 0.71
CA CYS A 89 -5.22 -10.09 -0.18
C CYS A 89 -5.95 -11.29 -0.80
N MET A 90 -5.28 -12.45 -0.90
CA MET A 90 -5.85 -13.67 -1.47
C MET A 90 -5.47 -14.90 -0.63
N GLN A 91 -6.39 -15.83 -0.53
CA GLN A 91 -6.20 -17.08 0.23
C GLN A 91 -5.02 -17.91 -0.29
N GLU A 92 -4.77 -17.92 -1.60
CA GLU A 92 -3.65 -18.65 -2.20
C GLU A 92 -2.30 -18.07 -1.77
N MET A 93 -2.21 -16.76 -1.61
CA MET A 93 -1.00 -16.10 -1.10
C MET A 93 -0.74 -16.46 0.36
N GLU A 94 -1.80 -16.45 1.17
CA GLU A 94 -1.76 -16.87 2.57
C GLU A 94 -1.29 -18.33 2.70
N GLN A 95 -1.90 -19.24 1.95
CA GLN A 95 -1.51 -20.66 1.94
C GLN A 95 -0.06 -20.85 1.54
N THR A 96 0.41 -20.11 0.53
CA THR A 96 1.81 -20.17 0.08
C THR A 96 2.77 -19.68 1.17
N TYR A 97 2.43 -18.58 1.86
CA TYR A 97 3.21 -18.06 2.98
C TYR A 97 3.29 -19.07 4.11
N ILE A 98 2.15 -19.58 4.58
CA ILE A 98 2.09 -20.55 5.69
C ILE A 98 2.81 -21.84 5.34
N ALA A 99 2.58 -22.40 4.15
CA ALA A 99 3.26 -23.62 3.72
C ALA A 99 4.80 -23.47 3.71
N THR A 100 5.29 -22.31 3.22
CA THR A 100 6.72 -22.00 3.20
C THR A 100 7.28 -21.87 4.61
N MET A 101 6.60 -21.10 5.48
CA MET A 101 7.07 -20.84 6.83
C MET A 101 7.00 -22.08 7.71
N HIS A 102 5.89 -22.81 7.69
CA HIS A 102 5.73 -24.03 8.49
C HIS A 102 6.67 -25.16 8.04
N SER A 103 6.92 -25.28 6.74
CA SER A 103 7.94 -26.24 6.24
C SER A 103 9.34 -25.96 6.78
N ARG A 104 9.69 -24.68 6.98
CA ARG A 104 11.02 -24.29 7.44
C ARG A 104 11.14 -24.19 8.95
N TYR A 105 10.04 -23.87 9.63
CA TYR A 105 9.95 -23.66 11.07
C TYR A 105 8.76 -24.43 11.65
N PRO A 106 8.80 -25.79 11.61
CA PRO A 106 7.66 -26.62 12.03
C PRO A 106 7.37 -26.52 13.53
N GLU A 107 8.34 -26.05 14.32
CA GLU A 107 8.20 -25.84 15.77
C GLU A 107 7.46 -24.55 16.14
N VAL A 108 7.29 -23.64 15.18
CA VAL A 108 6.61 -22.36 15.42
C VAL A 108 5.11 -22.53 15.24
N PRO A 109 4.28 -22.14 16.23
CA PRO A 109 2.84 -22.13 16.08
C PRO A 109 2.41 -21.28 14.89
N ILE A 110 1.42 -21.74 14.13
CA ILE A 110 0.95 -21.06 12.91
C ILE A 110 0.43 -19.65 13.25
N GLU A 111 -0.17 -19.48 14.43
CA GLU A 111 -0.69 -18.21 14.93
C GLU A 111 0.39 -17.13 15.06
N ASP A 112 1.63 -17.52 15.36
CA ASP A 112 2.76 -16.59 15.47
C ASP A 112 3.13 -15.97 14.12
N PHE A 113 2.82 -16.60 13.00
CA PHE A 113 3.04 -16.06 11.67
C PHE A 113 2.06 -14.93 11.30
N TYR A 114 0.96 -14.78 12.05
CA TYR A 114 -0.02 -13.71 11.93
C TYR A 114 0.11 -12.65 13.03
N SER A 115 1.25 -12.60 13.71
CA SER A 115 1.44 -11.79 14.90
C SER A 115 1.07 -10.33 14.71
N ARG A 116 0.41 -9.76 15.73
CA ARG A 116 0.15 -8.33 15.88
C ARG A 116 1.36 -7.60 16.48
N ASP A 117 2.21 -8.32 17.22
CA ASP A 117 3.46 -7.78 17.73
C ASP A 117 4.41 -7.49 16.57
N PRO A 118 4.78 -6.21 16.33
CA PRO A 118 5.61 -5.84 15.19
C PRO A 118 7.00 -6.49 15.21
N VAL A 119 7.56 -6.78 16.38
CA VAL A 119 8.87 -7.44 16.47
C VAL A 119 8.78 -8.85 15.93
N LYS A 120 7.76 -9.62 16.32
CA LYS A 120 7.52 -10.97 15.78
C LYS A 120 7.14 -10.94 14.30
N ALA A 121 6.19 -10.07 13.94
CA ALA A 121 5.72 -9.94 12.57
C ALA A 121 6.88 -9.64 11.60
N PHE A 122 7.69 -8.63 11.91
CA PHE A 122 8.83 -8.24 11.06
C PHE A 122 9.91 -9.32 11.01
N ALA A 123 10.16 -10.02 12.14
CA ALA A 123 11.11 -11.12 12.16
C ALA A 123 10.67 -12.27 11.24
N TYR A 124 9.38 -12.64 11.23
CA TYR A 124 8.89 -13.71 10.35
C TYR A 124 8.76 -13.26 8.90
N LEU A 125 8.35 -12.03 8.64
CA LEU A 125 8.32 -11.47 7.29
C LEU A 125 9.72 -11.39 6.69
N GLU A 126 10.73 -10.95 7.45
CA GLU A 126 12.13 -10.95 7.00
C GLU A 126 12.61 -12.36 6.64
N ARG A 127 12.31 -13.35 7.49
CA ARG A 127 12.65 -14.75 7.19
C ARG A 127 11.97 -15.22 5.91
N TYR A 128 10.69 -14.90 5.72
CA TYR A 128 9.98 -15.24 4.51
C TYR A 128 10.60 -14.60 3.27
N PHE A 129 10.90 -13.30 3.32
CA PHE A 129 11.57 -12.61 2.23
C PHE A 129 12.92 -13.25 1.91
N THR A 130 13.73 -13.49 2.93
CA THR A 130 15.06 -14.11 2.78
C THR A 130 14.97 -15.51 2.17
N LEU A 131 14.00 -16.32 2.55
CA LEU A 131 13.79 -17.65 1.97
C LEU A 131 13.41 -17.62 0.49
N ASN A 132 12.84 -16.52 0.03
CA ASN A 132 12.39 -16.35 -1.36
C ASN A 132 13.34 -15.50 -2.21
N MET A 133 14.42 -14.97 -1.64
CA MET A 133 15.47 -14.27 -2.40
C MET A 133 16.10 -15.20 -3.43
N GLY A 134 16.37 -14.68 -4.62
CA GLY A 134 16.91 -15.45 -5.74
C GLY A 134 15.90 -16.36 -6.44
N SER A 135 14.67 -16.52 -5.93
CA SER A 135 13.61 -17.30 -6.57
C SER A 135 12.93 -16.58 -7.73
N GLY A 136 13.12 -15.26 -7.84
CA GLY A 136 12.42 -14.39 -8.77
C GLY A 136 10.98 -14.04 -8.36
N ARG A 137 10.57 -14.39 -7.13
CA ARG A 137 9.27 -14.01 -6.58
C ARG A 137 9.17 -12.52 -6.34
N ARG A 138 8.03 -11.95 -6.71
CA ARG A 138 7.69 -10.54 -6.58
C ARG A 138 6.82 -10.37 -5.34
N MET A 139 7.31 -9.61 -4.38
CA MET A 139 6.68 -9.50 -3.05
C MET A 139 6.40 -8.04 -2.71
N VAL A 140 5.30 -7.78 -2.01
CA VAL A 140 5.02 -6.47 -1.44
C VAL A 140 4.51 -6.63 -0.01
N LEU A 141 5.00 -5.77 0.88
CA LEU A 141 4.49 -5.57 2.23
C LEU A 141 3.83 -4.19 2.29
N ILE A 142 2.54 -4.16 2.65
CA ILE A 142 1.78 -2.94 2.85
C ILE A 142 1.55 -2.78 4.35
N ILE A 143 2.11 -1.73 4.94
CA ILE A 143 1.97 -1.40 6.37
C ILE A 143 0.98 -0.25 6.47
N ASP A 144 -0.18 -0.51 7.07
CA ASP A 144 -1.15 0.52 7.36
C ASP A 144 -0.94 1.14 8.75
N TYR A 145 -1.44 2.37 8.96
CA TYR A 145 -1.18 3.14 10.17
C TYR A 145 0.31 3.22 10.50
N ALA A 146 1.12 3.63 9.50
CA ALA A 146 2.58 3.66 9.60
C ALA A 146 3.08 4.45 10.82
N GLU A 147 2.34 5.50 11.22
CA GLU A 147 2.60 6.32 12.41
C GLU A 147 2.54 5.52 13.72
N THR A 148 1.80 4.42 13.75
CA THR A 148 1.75 3.55 14.94
C THR A 148 2.96 2.63 15.03
N VAL A 149 3.62 2.34 13.90
CA VAL A 149 4.78 1.44 13.79
C VAL A 149 6.09 2.19 13.97
N ILE A 150 6.18 3.40 13.41
CA ILE A 150 7.35 4.27 13.46
C ILE A 150 6.92 5.73 13.73
N PRO A 151 6.48 6.05 14.96
CA PRO A 151 5.95 7.36 15.31
C PRO A 151 6.99 8.48 15.16
N ALA A 152 6.49 9.72 14.98
CA ALA A 152 7.30 10.93 14.79
C ALA A 152 7.96 11.41 16.10
N GLU A 153 8.79 10.55 16.69
CA GLU A 153 9.54 10.89 17.90
C GLU A 153 11.04 10.91 17.66
N GLU A 154 11.76 11.62 18.54
CA GLU A 154 13.22 11.52 18.56
C GLU A 154 13.64 10.11 18.98
N ILE A 155 14.74 9.61 18.41
CA ILE A 155 15.21 8.23 18.68
C ILE A 155 15.39 7.96 20.18
N GLY A 156 15.77 8.97 20.96
CA GLY A 156 15.93 8.82 22.41
C GLY A 156 14.61 8.51 23.14
N ASN A 157 13.50 8.98 22.60
CA ASN A 157 12.16 8.85 23.20
C ASN A 157 11.39 7.62 22.67
N LEU A 158 11.81 7.05 21.54
CA LEU A 158 11.21 5.83 21.01
C LEU A 158 11.35 4.69 22.01
N ASP A 159 10.30 3.90 22.18
CA ASP A 159 10.38 2.66 22.94
C ASP A 159 11.24 1.61 22.19
N ALA A 160 11.45 0.45 22.81
CA ALA A 160 12.29 -0.61 22.24
C ALA A 160 11.68 -1.21 20.96
N VAL A 161 10.36 -1.30 20.88
CA VAL A 161 9.61 -1.87 19.77
C VAL A 161 9.65 -0.94 18.57
N ASP A 162 9.32 0.34 18.78
CA ASP A 162 9.30 1.36 17.71
C ASP A 162 10.71 1.59 17.15
N ARG A 163 11.72 1.58 18.03
CA ARG A 163 13.14 1.64 17.61
C ARG A 163 13.54 0.43 16.78
N TYR A 164 13.10 -0.78 17.17
CA TYR A 164 13.33 -1.99 16.38
C TYR A 164 12.69 -1.88 14.99
N CYS A 165 11.45 -1.43 14.90
CA CYS A 165 10.73 -1.24 13.63
C CYS A 165 11.43 -0.22 12.75
N LEU A 166 11.81 0.94 13.30
CA LEU A 166 12.52 1.99 12.57
C LEU A 166 13.85 1.48 12.00
N VAL A 167 14.64 0.79 12.82
CA VAL A 167 15.95 0.25 12.39
C VAL A 167 15.75 -0.84 11.33
N THR A 168 14.76 -1.71 11.50
CA THR A 168 14.49 -2.79 10.55
C THR A 168 14.06 -2.24 9.19
N LEU A 169 13.10 -1.33 9.14
CA LEU A 169 12.63 -0.72 7.89
C LEU A 169 13.73 0.10 7.20
N ASN A 170 14.51 0.85 7.98
CA ASN A 170 15.66 1.58 7.44
C ASN A 170 16.70 0.61 6.85
N ARG A 171 16.98 -0.50 7.52
CA ARG A 171 17.90 -1.54 7.01
C ARG A 171 17.38 -2.15 5.72
N TRP A 172 16.12 -2.57 5.67
CA TRP A 172 15.52 -3.14 4.46
C TRP A 172 15.53 -2.18 3.27
N SER A 173 15.42 -0.85 3.51
CA SER A 173 15.47 0.16 2.45
C SER A 173 16.87 0.38 1.87
N HIS A 174 17.93 -0.05 2.55
CA HIS A 174 19.32 0.14 2.13
C HIS A 174 20.05 -1.16 1.82
N ASP A 175 19.55 -2.31 2.28
CA ASP A 175 20.21 -3.60 2.11
C ASP A 175 20.14 -4.04 0.63
N PRO A 176 21.30 -4.26 -0.04
CA PRO A 176 21.34 -4.76 -1.41
C PRO A 176 20.58 -6.08 -1.61
N GLN A 177 20.47 -6.91 -0.58
CA GLN A 177 19.69 -8.15 -0.65
C GLN A 177 18.21 -7.86 -0.86
N PHE A 178 17.65 -6.81 -0.25
CA PHE A 178 16.27 -6.39 -0.45
C PHE A 178 16.07 -5.53 -1.70
N THR A 179 16.99 -4.57 -1.96
CA THR A 179 16.84 -3.63 -3.06
C THR A 179 17.11 -4.24 -4.45
N ASN A 180 17.87 -5.35 -4.52
CA ASN A 180 18.12 -6.07 -5.78
C ASN A 180 17.02 -7.08 -6.12
N GLU A 181 16.18 -7.43 -5.16
CA GLU A 181 15.01 -8.30 -5.36
C GLU A 181 13.77 -7.45 -5.63
N ASP A 182 12.73 -8.07 -6.19
CA ASP A 182 11.46 -7.38 -6.40
C ASP A 182 10.60 -7.42 -5.12
N ILE A 183 11.15 -6.83 -4.05
CA ILE A 183 10.49 -6.64 -2.75
C ILE A 183 10.16 -5.17 -2.59
N SER A 184 8.89 -4.83 -2.42
CA SER A 184 8.43 -3.46 -2.19
C SER A 184 7.79 -3.34 -0.82
N ILE A 185 8.02 -2.22 -0.14
CA ILE A 185 7.41 -1.88 1.14
C ILE A 185 6.63 -0.60 0.96
N VAL A 186 5.33 -0.65 1.20
CA VAL A 186 4.42 0.50 1.09
C VAL A 186 3.92 0.84 2.49
N MET A 187 4.16 2.06 2.91
CA MET A 187 3.72 2.59 4.20
C MET A 187 2.57 3.56 3.98
N LEU A 188 1.42 3.29 4.57
CA LEU A 188 0.23 4.11 4.48
C LEU A 188 0.07 4.96 5.74
N THR A 189 -0.08 6.27 5.57
CA THR A 189 -0.35 7.22 6.66
C THR A 189 -1.17 8.39 6.14
N GLU A 190 -2.00 9.01 6.97
CA GLU A 190 -2.72 10.22 6.56
C GLU A 190 -1.81 11.43 6.53
N ASN A 191 -0.82 11.49 7.45
CA ASN A 191 0.08 12.62 7.55
C ASN A 191 1.52 12.16 7.76
N LEU A 192 2.43 12.55 6.87
CA LEU A 192 3.86 12.24 6.98
C LEU A 192 4.51 12.85 8.22
N ALA A 193 3.94 13.92 8.79
CA ALA A 193 4.48 14.53 10.00
C ALA A 193 4.31 13.64 11.24
N ASP A 194 3.40 12.67 11.20
CA ASP A 194 3.16 11.72 12.30
C ASP A 194 4.11 10.51 12.24
N VAL A 195 4.91 10.41 11.17
CA VAL A 195 5.85 9.32 10.91
C VAL A 195 7.29 9.80 11.14
N ASN A 196 8.16 8.91 11.61
CA ASN A 196 9.53 9.23 11.94
C ASN A 196 10.30 9.86 10.76
N SER A 197 10.78 11.09 10.98
CA SER A 197 11.42 11.92 9.97
C SER A 197 12.68 11.30 9.37
N ARG A 198 13.40 10.45 10.10
CA ARG A 198 14.61 9.77 9.58
C ARG A 198 14.31 8.86 8.41
N LEU A 199 13.18 8.15 8.46
CA LEU A 199 12.79 7.30 7.34
C LEU A 199 12.12 8.11 6.24
N VAL A 200 11.24 9.05 6.61
CA VAL A 200 10.55 9.94 5.65
C VAL A 200 11.53 10.79 4.84
N ALA A 201 12.57 11.33 5.48
CA ALA A 201 13.58 12.17 4.81
C ALA A 201 14.69 11.38 4.12
N SER A 202 14.70 10.04 4.25
CA SER A 202 15.73 9.21 3.62
C SER A 202 15.69 9.32 2.08
N PRO A 203 16.87 9.42 1.43
CA PRO A 203 16.94 9.38 -0.03
C PRO A 203 16.52 8.02 -0.62
N SER A 204 16.47 6.96 0.20
CA SER A 204 16.02 5.62 -0.18
C SER A 204 14.50 5.42 -0.05
N THR A 205 13.75 6.51 0.12
CA THR A 205 12.29 6.49 0.23
C THR A 205 11.63 7.39 -0.81
N VAL A 206 10.49 6.95 -1.30
CA VAL A 206 9.62 7.73 -2.20
C VAL A 206 8.36 8.14 -1.44
N LYS A 207 7.89 9.35 -1.66
CA LYS A 207 6.66 9.88 -1.07
C LYS A 207 5.67 10.21 -2.18
N VAL A 208 4.45 9.70 -2.05
CA VAL A 208 3.36 9.91 -3.02
C VAL A 208 2.12 10.38 -2.24
N ALA A 209 1.62 11.55 -2.60
CA ALA A 209 0.45 12.13 -1.95
C ALA A 209 -0.83 11.80 -2.72
N ILE A 210 -1.84 11.28 -2.03
CA ILE A 210 -3.19 11.14 -2.57
C ILE A 210 -3.97 12.43 -2.25
N PRO A 211 -4.37 13.21 -3.27
CA PRO A 211 -5.11 14.45 -3.06
C PRO A 211 -6.57 14.16 -2.70
N LEU A 212 -7.25 15.17 -2.18
CA LEU A 212 -8.72 15.16 -2.08
C LEU A 212 -9.34 15.04 -3.49
N PRO A 213 -10.55 14.46 -3.59
CA PRO A 213 -11.22 14.28 -4.87
C PRO A 213 -11.55 15.60 -5.54
N SER A 214 -11.32 15.69 -6.85
CA SER A 214 -11.76 16.83 -7.66
C SER A 214 -13.28 16.89 -7.75
N GLU A 215 -13.81 18.03 -8.19
CA GLU A 215 -15.26 18.19 -8.45
C GLU A 215 -15.78 17.07 -9.37
N ALA A 216 -15.07 16.79 -10.45
CA ALA A 216 -15.45 15.75 -11.41
C ALA A 216 -15.52 14.36 -10.75
N ILE A 217 -14.56 14.02 -9.89
CA ILE A 217 -14.56 12.74 -9.17
C ILE A 217 -15.74 12.68 -8.18
N ARG A 218 -16.05 13.76 -7.48
CA ARG A 218 -17.24 13.81 -6.59
C ARG A 218 -18.53 13.60 -7.35
N ILE A 219 -18.69 14.26 -8.51
CA ILE A 219 -19.87 14.07 -9.39
C ILE A 219 -19.98 12.63 -9.86
N HIS A 220 -18.88 12.03 -10.32
CA HIS A 220 -18.86 10.62 -10.73
C HIS A 220 -19.23 9.67 -9.58
N PHE A 221 -18.74 9.93 -8.37
CA PHE A 221 -19.06 9.10 -7.19
C PHE A 221 -20.55 9.18 -6.84
N LEU A 222 -21.13 10.38 -6.81
CA LEU A 222 -22.56 10.58 -6.57
C LEU A 222 -23.41 9.88 -7.65
N THR A 223 -23.02 9.99 -8.91
CA THR A 223 -23.70 9.30 -10.02
C THR A 223 -23.57 7.76 -9.89
N TYR A 224 -22.41 7.28 -9.45
CA TYR A 224 -22.20 5.85 -9.19
C TYR A 224 -23.14 5.34 -8.08
N LEU A 225 -23.27 6.08 -6.97
CA LEU A 225 -24.18 5.72 -5.88
C LEU A 225 -25.65 5.78 -6.32
N GLN A 226 -26.05 6.78 -7.15
CA GLN A 226 -27.39 6.83 -7.71
C GLN A 226 -27.71 5.62 -8.60
N ASN A 227 -26.74 5.19 -9.42
CA ASN A 227 -26.92 4.05 -10.30
C ASN A 227 -27.00 2.71 -9.53
N LYS A 228 -26.46 2.66 -8.33
CA LYS A 228 -26.57 1.52 -7.41
C LYS A 228 -27.82 1.56 -6.52
N GLU A 229 -28.64 2.59 -6.66
CA GLU A 229 -29.79 2.85 -5.78
C GLU A 229 -29.42 3.06 -4.31
N GLU A 230 -28.14 3.32 -4.03
CA GLU A 230 -27.62 3.61 -2.67
C GLU A 230 -27.84 5.09 -2.27
N LEU A 231 -28.16 5.96 -3.24
CA LEU A 231 -28.40 7.39 -3.02
C LEU A 231 -29.59 7.89 -3.82
N LEU A 232 -30.59 8.45 -3.12
CA LEU A 232 -31.73 9.15 -3.73
C LEU A 232 -31.55 10.66 -3.54
N LEU A 233 -31.24 11.35 -4.62
CA LEU A 233 -31.19 12.81 -4.60
C LEU A 233 -32.56 13.37 -5.03
N GLU A 234 -33.06 14.39 -4.31
CA GLU A 234 -34.26 15.12 -4.71
C GLU A 234 -34.03 15.85 -6.02
N ARG A 235 -35.14 16.18 -6.74
CA ARG A 235 -35.09 16.84 -8.05
C ARG A 235 -34.31 18.17 -8.09
N LEU A 236 -34.17 18.87 -6.96
CA LEU A 236 -33.46 20.14 -6.84
C LEU A 236 -31.95 19.96 -6.50
N LEU A 237 -31.52 18.76 -6.09
CA LEU A 237 -30.15 18.43 -5.71
C LEU A 237 -29.66 17.32 -6.63
N ASN A 238 -29.19 17.67 -7.82
CA ASN A 238 -28.53 16.73 -8.71
C ASN A 238 -27.04 16.52 -8.31
N ALA A 239 -26.43 15.47 -8.82
CA ALA A 239 -25.02 15.12 -8.52
C ALA A 239 -24.06 16.27 -8.85
N GLU A 240 -24.31 17.03 -9.92
CA GLU A 240 -23.48 18.18 -10.31
C GLU A 240 -23.51 19.30 -9.27
N ARG A 241 -24.71 19.64 -8.78
CA ARG A 241 -24.86 20.69 -7.78
C ARG A 241 -24.23 20.30 -6.44
N VAL A 242 -24.46 19.06 -6.01
CA VAL A 242 -23.85 18.53 -4.78
C VAL A 242 -22.33 18.48 -4.92
N GLY A 243 -21.80 17.97 -6.04
CA GLY A 243 -20.37 17.92 -6.30
C GLY A 243 -19.68 19.29 -6.27
N LYS A 244 -20.36 20.37 -6.71
CA LYS A 244 -19.86 21.74 -6.61
C LYS A 244 -19.86 22.26 -5.17
N LEU A 245 -20.95 22.05 -4.45
CA LEU A 245 -21.13 22.56 -3.09
C LEU A 245 -20.22 21.89 -2.05
N THR A 246 -19.75 20.69 -2.33
CA THR A 246 -18.94 19.85 -1.43
C THR A 246 -17.43 19.98 -1.68
N SER A 247 -16.98 21.13 -2.17
CA SER A 247 -15.55 21.39 -2.38
C SER A 247 -14.76 21.21 -1.08
N GLY A 248 -13.65 20.45 -1.16
CA GLY A 248 -12.79 20.15 -0.01
C GLY A 248 -13.22 18.97 0.83
N LEU A 249 -14.35 18.31 0.54
CA LEU A 249 -14.74 17.05 1.20
C LEU A 249 -14.13 15.83 0.48
N ASN A 250 -13.88 14.79 1.25
CA ASN A 250 -13.61 13.45 0.73
C ASN A 250 -14.93 12.76 0.33
N LEU A 251 -14.84 11.65 -0.41
CA LEU A 251 -16.03 10.94 -0.91
C LEU A 251 -16.85 10.30 0.20
N LEU A 252 -16.20 9.90 1.30
CA LEU A 252 -16.87 9.30 2.46
C LEU A 252 -17.82 10.30 3.18
N ASN A 253 -17.57 11.60 3.03
CA ASN A 253 -18.31 12.66 3.72
C ASN A 253 -19.30 13.39 2.77
N LEU A 254 -19.51 12.87 1.57
CA LEU A 254 -20.52 13.32 0.64
C LEU A 254 -21.89 12.75 0.97
#